data_04dc6f09f83d82ae65abc6e2f55b8645
#
_entry.id   04dc6f09f83d82ae65abc6e2f55b8645
#
_cell.length_a   1.000
_cell.length_b   1.000
_cell.length_c   1.000
_cell.angle_alpha   90.00
_cell.angle_beta   90.00
_cell.angle_gamma   90.00
#
_symmetry.space_group_name_H-M   'P 1'
#
loop_
_entity.id
_entity.type
_entity.pdbx_description
1 polymer ?
#
loop_
_entity_poly.entity_id
_entity_poly.type
_entity_poly.pdbx_seq_one_letter_code
_entity_poly.pdbx_strand_id
1 'polypeptide(L)'
;MLSNFVSSTAHRRAKVGAAPHLNDSSASAARLSPRCQSRIGLSSRSAFSTAFEGEPMPTKFEAFAALHVQGDPVILYNIWDVGSAHAVILAGVKALATGSHPVADANGWPDGQGVPIDFALANAKRIADSTELPLTVDFEGAYSDDPDQGAENVVRLAETGAVGCNFEDQVIGGEGVHPLNLQAKRIEAIRRAVGDQFFINARTDLYLQAQTHDSALVDEAIERGKAFADAGANGFFVPRLADAQQVERIVKEVPLPLNLIAFPGAPPKDEWANAGVARISHGPHPHRALMAKFEEMARAAIA
;
A
#
# COMPACT_ATOMS: atom_id res chain seq x y z
N MET A 1 16.92 3.33 54.22
CA MET A 1 17.18 4.70 54.67
C MET A 1 16.65 5.66 53.66
N LEU A 2 15.67 6.43 54.07
CA LEU A 2 14.93 7.44 53.30
C LEU A 2 15.83 8.62 52.95
N SER A 3 15.65 9.25 51.82
CA SER A 3 15.59 10.70 51.80
C SER A 3 14.92 11.19 50.50
N ASN A 4 13.80 11.89 50.70
CA ASN A 4 13.04 12.67 49.77
C ASN A 4 13.84 13.88 49.23
N PHE A 5 13.63 14.23 47.96
CA PHE A 5 13.77 15.60 47.51
C PHE A 5 12.58 15.99 46.64
N VAL A 6 11.70 16.76 47.25
CA VAL A 6 10.68 17.60 46.61
C VAL A 6 11.35 18.91 46.25
N SER A 7 11.31 19.32 44.99
CA SER A 7 11.58 20.70 44.61
C SER A 7 10.50 21.20 43.65
N SER A 8 9.77 22.14 44.17
CA SER A 8 8.78 23.03 43.54
C SER A 8 9.51 23.96 42.54
N THR A 9 8.99 24.10 41.31
CA THR A 9 9.32 25.28 40.51
C THR A 9 8.07 25.82 39.80
N ALA A 10 7.91 27.09 39.99
CA ALA A 10 6.77 27.93 39.67
C ALA A 10 6.46 28.11 38.18
N HIS A 11 5.18 28.25 37.90
CA HIS A 11 4.59 28.75 36.68
C HIS A 11 5.09 30.16 36.29
N ARG A 12 5.68 30.31 35.10
CA ARG A 12 5.69 31.62 34.43
C ARG A 12 4.79 31.56 33.20
N ARG A 13 3.67 32.26 33.28
CA ARG A 13 2.81 32.59 32.14
C ARG A 13 3.54 33.63 31.26
N ALA A 14 3.81 33.28 29.99
CA ALA A 14 4.18 34.26 28.97
C ALA A 14 2.91 34.77 28.27
N LYS A 15 2.78 36.11 28.21
CA LYS A 15 1.69 36.83 27.54
C LYS A 15 1.80 36.66 26.03
N VAL A 16 0.71 36.29 25.39
CA VAL A 16 0.53 36.30 23.93
C VAL A 16 0.29 37.76 23.51
N GLY A 17 1.20 38.28 22.66
CA GLY A 17 1.04 39.58 22.02
C GLY A 17 0.15 39.44 20.78
N ALA A 18 -0.79 40.36 20.62
CA ALA A 18 -1.71 40.45 19.49
C ALA A 18 -0.98 40.90 18.21
N ALA A 19 -1.30 40.29 17.08
CA ALA A 19 -0.88 40.70 15.75
C ALA A 19 -1.76 41.87 15.23
N PRO A 20 -1.21 42.78 14.38
CA PRO A 20 -1.98 43.90 13.88
C PRO A 20 -2.80 43.56 12.63
N HIS A 21 -4.01 44.12 12.59
CA HIS A 21 -4.89 44.19 11.42
C HIS A 21 -4.24 44.94 10.26
N LEU A 22 -4.30 44.38 9.06
CA LEU A 22 -4.05 45.11 7.81
C LEU A 22 -5.37 45.35 7.09
N ASN A 23 -5.57 46.63 6.77
CA ASN A 23 -6.76 47.21 6.20
C ASN A 23 -6.98 46.85 4.72
N ASP A 24 -8.27 46.83 4.38
CA ASP A 24 -8.89 46.95 3.07
C ASP A 24 -8.20 47.96 2.13
N SER A 25 -8.04 47.57 0.87
CA SER A 25 -8.01 48.48 -0.23
C SER A 25 -8.88 47.98 -1.39
N SER A 26 -9.97 48.70 -1.56
CA SER A 26 -10.92 48.65 -2.67
C SER A 26 -10.24 48.85 -4.04
N ALA A 27 -10.54 48.01 -5.00
CA ALA A 27 -10.29 48.27 -6.44
C ALA A 27 -11.56 48.11 -7.25
N SER A 28 -11.96 49.22 -7.74
CA SER A 28 -12.92 49.68 -8.74
C SER A 28 -13.29 48.69 -9.84
N ALA A 29 -14.60 48.45 -10.00
CA ALA A 29 -15.24 47.81 -11.14
C ALA A 29 -15.34 48.77 -12.31
N ALA A 30 -14.65 48.48 -13.41
CA ALA A 30 -14.89 49.16 -14.70
C ALA A 30 -15.98 48.42 -15.47
N ARG A 31 -17.13 49.14 -15.66
CA ARG A 31 -18.22 48.72 -16.55
C ARG A 31 -17.84 49.09 -18.01
N LEU A 32 -17.89 48.12 -18.92
CA LEU A 32 -17.93 48.37 -20.35
C LEU A 32 -19.32 48.03 -20.86
N SER A 33 -19.92 49.00 -21.55
CA SER A 33 -21.27 48.97 -22.12
C SER A 33 -21.32 48.24 -23.47
N PRO A 34 -22.54 47.82 -23.92
CA PRO A 34 -22.74 46.98 -25.10
C PRO A 34 -23.02 47.83 -26.34
N ARG A 35 -22.47 47.47 -27.47
CA ARG A 35 -23.06 47.68 -28.82
C ARG A 35 -22.20 47.01 -29.90
N CYS A 36 -22.66 45.94 -30.48
CA CYS A 36 -22.79 45.83 -31.92
C CYS A 36 -23.58 44.56 -32.27
N GLN A 37 -24.84 44.76 -32.65
CA GLN A 37 -25.63 43.74 -33.34
C GLN A 37 -25.30 43.87 -34.83
N SER A 38 -24.84 42.77 -35.44
CA SER A 38 -25.01 42.58 -36.89
C SER A 38 -25.45 41.14 -37.13
N ARG A 39 -26.64 41.09 -37.78
CA ARG A 39 -27.34 39.90 -38.29
C ARG A 39 -26.45 39.18 -39.32
N ILE A 40 -26.27 37.86 -39.20
CA ILE A 40 -26.02 36.97 -40.32
C ILE A 40 -26.81 35.68 -40.08
N GLY A 41 -27.45 35.21 -41.15
CA GLY A 41 -28.53 34.30 -41.38
C GLY A 41 -28.46 32.91 -40.71
N LEU A 42 -29.68 32.43 -40.47
CA LEU A 42 -29.98 31.03 -40.26
C LEU A 42 -29.73 30.24 -41.57
N SER A 43 -28.86 29.22 -41.47
CA SER A 43 -28.97 28.05 -42.37
C SER A 43 -28.30 26.83 -41.73
N SER A 44 -29.05 25.70 -41.80
CA SER A 44 -28.63 24.33 -41.54
C SER A 44 -28.30 23.92 -40.08
N ARG A 45 -29.38 23.62 -39.35
CA ARG A 45 -29.31 22.54 -38.32
C ARG A 45 -29.25 21.22 -39.08
N SER A 46 -28.12 20.54 -39.02
CA SER A 46 -28.05 19.10 -39.27
C SER A 46 -26.74 18.55 -38.69
N ALA A 47 -26.89 17.59 -37.79
CA ALA A 47 -25.98 16.49 -37.47
C ALA A 47 -24.54 16.85 -37.02
N PHE A 48 -24.37 17.07 -35.72
CA PHE A 48 -23.18 16.59 -34.98
C PHE A 48 -23.61 16.37 -33.51
N SER A 49 -24.43 15.32 -33.29
CA SER A 49 -24.62 14.72 -31.99
C SER A 49 -24.12 13.28 -32.10
N THR A 50 -22.82 13.13 -32.29
CA THR A 50 -22.16 11.93 -31.82
C THR A 50 -21.74 12.23 -30.41
N ALA A 51 -22.57 11.77 -29.46
CA ALA A 51 -22.20 11.67 -28.07
C ALA A 51 -20.89 10.87 -28.02
N PHE A 52 -19.79 11.52 -27.66
CA PHE A 52 -18.68 10.85 -27.07
C PHE A 52 -19.24 10.35 -25.72
N GLU A 53 -19.84 9.18 -25.71
CA GLU A 53 -19.94 8.36 -24.49
C GLU A 53 -18.51 8.00 -24.14
N GLY A 54 -17.87 8.84 -23.30
CA GLY A 54 -16.55 8.56 -22.75
C GLY A 54 -16.65 7.24 -22.01
N GLU A 55 -15.72 6.32 -22.25
CA GLU A 55 -15.63 5.10 -21.46
C GLU A 55 -15.62 5.48 -19.97
N PRO A 56 -16.37 4.75 -19.13
CA PRO A 56 -16.42 5.06 -17.71
C PRO A 56 -14.99 5.01 -17.15
N MET A 57 -14.63 5.99 -16.32
CA MET A 57 -13.32 6.01 -15.66
C MET A 57 -13.14 4.70 -14.87
N PRO A 58 -11.97 4.05 -14.94
CA PRO A 58 -11.71 2.82 -14.23
C PRO A 58 -11.87 3.04 -12.72
N THR A 59 -12.41 2.07 -12.03
CA THR A 59 -12.43 2.04 -10.56
C THR A 59 -11.00 2.03 -10.00
N LYS A 60 -10.82 2.41 -8.73
CA LYS A 60 -9.49 2.33 -8.08
C LYS A 60 -8.92 0.90 -8.11
N PHE A 61 -9.78 -0.13 -8.01
CA PHE A 61 -9.37 -1.52 -8.16
C PHE A 61 -8.86 -1.84 -9.58
N GLU A 62 -9.62 -1.49 -10.61
CA GLU A 62 -9.24 -1.72 -12.01
C GLU A 62 -7.94 -0.99 -12.34
N ALA A 63 -7.81 0.27 -11.91
CA ALA A 63 -6.57 1.03 -12.06
C ALA A 63 -5.39 0.34 -11.36
N PHE A 64 -5.59 -0.20 -10.16
CA PHE A 64 -4.55 -0.92 -9.42
C PHE A 64 -4.19 -2.25 -10.07
N ALA A 65 -5.18 -3.05 -10.46
CA ALA A 65 -4.96 -4.33 -11.13
C ALA A 65 -4.17 -4.17 -12.44
N ALA A 66 -4.52 -3.15 -13.23
CA ALA A 66 -3.85 -2.84 -14.50
C ALA A 66 -2.37 -2.43 -14.36
N LEU A 67 -1.91 -2.05 -13.16
CA LEU A 67 -0.49 -1.75 -12.90
C LEU A 67 0.39 -3.00 -12.82
N HIS A 68 -0.19 -4.19 -12.64
CA HIS A 68 0.56 -5.45 -12.45
C HIS A 68 0.88 -6.10 -13.80
N VAL A 69 1.80 -5.50 -14.54
CA VAL A 69 2.22 -5.94 -15.87
C VAL A 69 3.52 -6.75 -15.78
N GLN A 70 3.49 -7.99 -16.29
CA GLN A 70 4.68 -8.84 -16.35
C GLN A 70 5.77 -8.15 -17.18
N GLY A 71 6.95 -7.97 -16.58
CA GLY A 71 8.09 -7.31 -17.23
C GLY A 71 8.09 -5.77 -17.14
N ASP A 72 7.02 -5.15 -16.64
CA ASP A 72 6.99 -3.72 -16.30
C ASP A 72 6.45 -3.53 -14.87
N PRO A 73 7.27 -3.84 -13.85
CA PRO A 73 6.80 -3.93 -12.49
C PRO A 73 6.35 -2.59 -11.91
N VAL A 74 5.16 -2.55 -11.32
CA VAL A 74 4.75 -1.44 -10.47
C VAL A 74 5.64 -1.38 -9.23
N ILE A 75 6.16 -0.19 -8.92
CA ILE A 75 6.96 0.05 -7.73
C ILE A 75 6.06 0.55 -6.62
N LEU A 76 6.01 -0.22 -5.52
CA LEU A 76 5.29 0.15 -4.30
C LEU A 76 6.29 0.48 -3.19
N TYR A 77 6.56 1.78 -3.01
CA TYR A 77 7.44 2.28 -1.96
C TYR A 77 6.62 2.38 -0.67
N ASN A 78 6.84 1.40 0.24
CA ASN A 78 5.93 1.20 1.37
C ASN A 78 5.89 2.38 2.34
N ILE A 79 4.66 2.72 2.74
CA ILE A 79 4.30 3.82 3.62
C ILE A 79 3.72 3.31 4.94
N TRP A 80 3.53 4.18 5.93
CA TRP A 80 2.99 3.81 7.25
C TRP A 80 1.93 4.78 7.80
N ASP A 81 1.81 5.97 7.19
CA ASP A 81 0.87 7.02 7.58
C ASP A 81 0.56 7.96 6.41
N VAL A 82 -0.29 8.96 6.66
CA VAL A 82 -0.65 9.99 5.66
C VAL A 82 0.55 10.85 5.26
N GLY A 83 1.46 11.14 6.19
CA GLY A 83 2.66 11.95 5.90
C GLY A 83 3.59 11.26 4.91
N SER A 84 3.89 9.98 5.14
CA SER A 84 4.68 9.16 4.21
C SER A 84 3.94 8.93 2.89
N ALA A 85 2.60 8.79 2.90
CA ALA A 85 1.79 8.71 1.69
C ALA A 85 1.95 9.95 0.81
N HIS A 86 1.81 11.15 1.39
CA HIS A 86 1.98 12.39 0.65
C HIS A 86 3.40 12.53 0.07
N ALA A 87 4.43 12.12 0.81
CA ALA A 87 5.81 12.17 0.32
C ALA A 87 6.02 11.32 -0.95
N VAL A 88 5.49 10.07 -0.97
CA VAL A 88 5.63 9.21 -2.15
C VAL A 88 4.71 9.64 -3.30
N ILE A 89 3.54 10.23 -3.02
CA ILE A 89 2.67 10.83 -4.05
C ILE A 89 3.42 11.95 -4.79
N LEU A 90 4.10 12.83 -4.05
CA LEU A 90 4.94 13.89 -4.65
C LEU A 90 6.10 13.32 -5.48
N ALA A 91 6.58 12.12 -5.17
CA ALA A 91 7.56 11.40 -5.97
C ALA A 91 6.98 10.75 -7.24
N GLY A 92 5.65 10.76 -7.43
CA GLY A 92 4.99 10.31 -8.65
C GLY A 92 4.61 8.84 -8.67
N VAL A 93 4.36 8.21 -7.50
CA VAL A 93 3.85 6.82 -7.45
C VAL A 93 2.47 6.72 -8.09
N LYS A 94 2.15 5.56 -8.63
CA LYS A 94 0.83 5.27 -9.26
C LYS A 94 -0.14 4.59 -8.30
N ALA A 95 0.36 4.03 -7.19
CA ALA A 95 -0.42 3.36 -6.17
C ALA A 95 0.32 3.42 -4.83
N LEU A 96 -0.40 3.23 -3.74
CA LEU A 96 0.12 3.21 -2.38
C LEU A 96 0.08 1.79 -1.80
N ALA A 97 1.08 1.46 -0.98
CA ALA A 97 1.13 0.22 -0.21
C ALA A 97 1.64 0.51 1.20
N THR A 98 0.92 0.07 2.24
CA THR A 98 1.49 0.09 3.59
C THR A 98 2.49 -1.06 3.77
N GLY A 99 3.29 -0.98 4.82
CA GLY A 99 4.04 -2.13 5.34
C GLY A 99 3.65 -2.35 6.79
N SER A 100 3.44 -3.59 7.22
CA SER A 100 3.07 -3.93 8.59
C SER A 100 4.14 -3.47 9.59
N HIS A 101 5.39 -3.85 9.37
CA HIS A 101 6.51 -3.43 10.20
C HIS A 101 6.65 -1.90 10.35
N PRO A 102 6.65 -1.07 9.29
CA PRO A 102 6.68 0.37 9.45
C PRO A 102 5.50 0.94 10.24
N VAL A 103 4.29 0.41 10.05
CA VAL A 103 3.11 0.83 10.83
C VAL A 103 3.28 0.47 12.30
N ALA A 104 3.74 -0.73 12.60
CA ALA A 104 3.99 -1.20 13.96
C ALA A 104 5.07 -0.35 14.65
N ASP A 105 6.25 -0.23 14.05
CA ASP A 105 7.40 0.46 14.60
C ASP A 105 7.11 1.96 14.86
N ALA A 106 6.49 2.64 13.90
CA ALA A 106 6.11 4.06 14.04
C ALA A 106 5.12 4.33 15.19
N ASN A 107 4.42 3.31 15.67
CA ASN A 107 3.39 3.44 16.71
C ASN A 107 3.71 2.64 17.98
N GLY A 108 4.91 2.04 18.09
CA GLY A 108 5.41 1.38 19.29
C GLY A 108 4.82 -0.01 19.55
N TRP A 109 4.36 -0.71 18.50
CA TRP A 109 3.92 -2.10 18.57
C TRP A 109 4.94 -3.05 17.92
N PRO A 110 4.97 -4.32 18.33
CA PRO A 110 5.71 -5.34 17.60
C PRO A 110 5.05 -5.62 16.24
N ASP A 111 5.85 -6.06 15.26
CA ASP A 111 5.38 -6.61 13.99
C ASP A 111 4.71 -7.98 14.22
N GLY A 112 4.04 -8.56 13.22
CA GLY A 112 3.36 -9.85 13.35
C GLY A 112 2.02 -9.73 14.08
N GLN A 113 1.11 -8.89 13.57
CA GLN A 113 -0.22 -8.63 14.13
C GLN A 113 -0.22 -8.03 15.55
N GLY A 114 0.89 -7.44 15.96
CA GLY A 114 0.98 -6.73 17.24
C GLY A 114 0.21 -5.41 17.25
N VAL A 115 -0.02 -4.80 16.08
CA VAL A 115 -0.89 -3.63 15.92
C VAL A 115 -2.34 -4.06 16.11
N PRO A 116 -3.13 -3.41 17.01
CA PRO A 116 -4.56 -3.72 17.11
C PRO A 116 -5.28 -3.53 15.77
N ILE A 117 -6.13 -4.47 15.38
CA ILE A 117 -6.83 -4.45 14.10
C ILE A 117 -7.59 -3.14 13.87
N ASP A 118 -8.28 -2.62 14.87
CA ASP A 118 -9.04 -1.36 14.75
C ASP A 118 -8.13 -0.16 14.46
N PHE A 119 -6.90 -0.17 14.99
CA PHE A 119 -5.91 0.85 14.64
C PHE A 119 -5.42 0.68 13.19
N ALA A 120 -5.12 -0.53 12.76
CA ALA A 120 -4.70 -0.82 11.39
C ALA A 120 -5.76 -0.36 10.37
N LEU A 121 -7.04 -0.67 10.63
CA LEU A 121 -8.17 -0.24 9.81
C LEU A 121 -8.35 1.28 9.83
N ALA A 122 -8.26 1.93 11.00
CA ALA A 122 -8.36 3.39 11.10
C ALA A 122 -7.19 4.10 10.39
N ASN A 123 -6.00 3.51 10.40
CA ASN A 123 -4.84 4.03 9.65
C ASN A 123 -5.05 3.88 8.14
N ALA A 124 -5.48 2.70 7.67
CA ALA A 124 -5.81 2.45 6.27
C ALA A 124 -6.86 3.44 5.76
N LYS A 125 -7.93 3.67 6.54
CA LYS A 125 -8.97 4.63 6.20
C LYS A 125 -8.43 6.05 6.07
N ARG A 126 -7.62 6.53 7.03
CA ARG A 126 -7.03 7.88 6.95
C ARG A 126 -6.16 8.06 5.70
N ILE A 127 -5.39 7.02 5.32
CA ILE A 127 -4.57 7.06 4.11
C ILE A 127 -5.48 7.07 2.88
N ALA A 128 -6.46 6.17 2.80
CA ALA A 128 -7.39 6.09 1.66
C ALA A 128 -8.18 7.40 1.45
N ASP A 129 -8.64 8.04 2.54
CA ASP A 129 -9.37 9.31 2.50
C ASP A 129 -8.49 10.51 2.07
N SER A 130 -7.15 10.37 2.16
CA SER A 130 -6.21 11.47 1.85
C SER A 130 -5.82 11.57 0.38
N THR A 131 -6.24 10.61 -0.49
CA THR A 131 -5.80 10.52 -1.88
C THR A 131 -6.80 9.82 -2.80
N GLU A 132 -6.74 10.12 -4.09
CA GLU A 132 -7.45 9.37 -5.13
C GLU A 132 -6.66 8.15 -5.64
N LEU A 133 -5.40 7.98 -5.27
CA LEU A 133 -4.62 6.81 -5.67
C LEU A 133 -5.12 5.54 -4.99
N PRO A 134 -5.06 4.38 -5.66
CA PRO A 134 -5.41 3.11 -5.05
C PRO A 134 -4.44 2.75 -3.92
N LEU A 135 -4.99 2.23 -2.81
CA LEU A 135 -4.25 1.77 -1.64
C LEU A 135 -4.36 0.26 -1.48
N THR A 136 -3.23 -0.44 -1.36
CA THR A 136 -3.16 -1.82 -0.85
C THR A 136 -2.53 -1.83 0.55
N VAL A 137 -2.97 -2.74 1.41
CA VAL A 137 -2.54 -2.80 2.81
C VAL A 137 -1.82 -4.10 3.09
N ASP A 138 -0.68 -4.04 3.76
CA ASP A 138 -0.03 -5.22 4.32
C ASP A 138 -0.81 -5.66 5.56
N PHE A 139 -1.70 -6.65 5.38
CA PHE A 139 -2.68 -7.07 6.38
C PHE A 139 -2.33 -8.39 7.06
N GLU A 140 -1.08 -8.82 6.85
CA GLU A 140 -0.44 -9.98 7.48
C GLU A 140 -1.31 -11.24 7.32
N GLY A 141 -1.62 -11.97 8.39
CA GLY A 141 -2.51 -13.13 8.40
C GLY A 141 -4.00 -12.78 8.57
N ALA A 142 -4.42 -11.53 8.30
CA ALA A 142 -5.79 -11.05 8.48
C ALA A 142 -6.33 -11.21 9.92
N TYR A 143 -5.44 -11.21 10.91
CA TYR A 143 -5.76 -11.25 12.35
C TYR A 143 -6.57 -12.48 12.80
N SER A 144 -6.54 -13.56 12.03
CA SER A 144 -7.19 -14.82 12.39
C SER A 144 -6.69 -15.99 11.55
N ASP A 145 -6.51 -17.16 12.16
CA ASP A 145 -6.26 -18.41 11.44
C ASP A 145 -7.56 -19.06 10.94
N ASP A 146 -8.70 -18.68 11.51
CA ASP A 146 -10.02 -19.12 11.04
C ASP A 146 -10.37 -18.46 9.71
N PRO A 147 -10.71 -19.22 8.66
CA PRO A 147 -10.98 -18.67 7.33
C PRO A 147 -12.12 -17.66 7.28
N ASP A 148 -13.22 -17.89 7.99
CA ASP A 148 -14.40 -17.02 7.94
C ASP A 148 -14.14 -15.73 8.74
N GLN A 149 -13.51 -15.82 9.91
CA GLN A 149 -13.13 -14.64 10.69
C GLN A 149 -12.08 -13.80 9.97
N GLY A 150 -11.07 -14.42 9.32
CA GLY A 150 -10.10 -13.72 8.49
C GLY A 150 -10.77 -13.00 7.33
N ALA A 151 -11.75 -13.64 6.69
CA ALA A 151 -12.53 -13.04 5.61
C ALA A 151 -13.37 -11.84 6.09
N GLU A 152 -14.03 -11.92 7.25
CA GLU A 152 -14.75 -10.79 7.86
C GLU A 152 -13.81 -9.60 8.13
N ASN A 153 -12.60 -9.87 8.63
CA ASN A 153 -11.60 -8.83 8.86
C ASN A 153 -11.15 -8.15 7.55
N VAL A 154 -11.02 -8.90 6.44
CA VAL A 154 -10.67 -8.33 5.12
C VAL A 154 -11.86 -7.53 4.54
N VAL A 155 -13.11 -7.92 4.78
CA VAL A 155 -14.29 -7.10 4.44
C VAL A 155 -14.20 -5.74 5.13
N ARG A 156 -13.92 -5.71 6.45
CA ARG A 156 -13.71 -4.45 7.20
C ARG A 156 -12.58 -3.61 6.62
N LEU A 157 -11.52 -4.26 6.14
CA LEU A 157 -10.43 -3.56 5.44
C LEU A 157 -10.91 -2.94 4.12
N ALA A 158 -11.67 -3.67 3.30
CA ALA A 158 -12.21 -3.13 2.04
C ALA A 158 -13.13 -1.92 2.28
N GLU A 159 -13.91 -1.91 3.37
CA GLU A 159 -14.76 -0.79 3.78
C GLU A 159 -13.97 0.50 4.13
N THR A 160 -12.66 0.40 4.37
CA THR A 160 -11.79 1.57 4.56
C THR A 160 -11.50 2.33 3.26
N GLY A 161 -11.80 1.76 2.10
CA GLY A 161 -11.42 2.27 0.79
C GLY A 161 -10.12 1.67 0.24
N ALA A 162 -9.49 0.74 0.94
CA ALA A 162 -8.40 -0.07 0.39
C ALA A 162 -8.92 -0.98 -0.73
N VAL A 163 -8.15 -1.11 -1.82
CA VAL A 163 -8.51 -1.92 -2.98
C VAL A 163 -7.84 -3.30 -3.00
N GLY A 164 -7.03 -3.60 -2.00
CA GLY A 164 -6.35 -4.89 -1.89
C GLY A 164 -5.52 -5.01 -0.62
N CYS A 165 -5.01 -6.21 -0.41
CA CYS A 165 -4.08 -6.48 0.70
C CYS A 165 -2.99 -7.49 0.29
N ASN A 166 -1.87 -7.48 1.03
CA ASN A 166 -1.04 -8.66 1.16
C ASN A 166 -1.70 -9.55 2.22
N PHE A 167 -1.76 -10.84 1.94
CA PHE A 167 -2.30 -11.85 2.84
C PHE A 167 -1.34 -13.04 2.89
N GLU A 168 -0.69 -13.26 4.04
CA GLU A 168 0.41 -14.20 4.18
C GLU A 168 0.00 -15.53 4.79
N ASP A 169 0.82 -16.54 4.52
CA ASP A 169 0.67 -17.88 5.07
C ASP A 169 1.52 -18.14 6.33
N GLN A 170 2.23 -17.16 6.84
CA GLN A 170 3.00 -17.30 8.08
C GLN A 170 2.09 -17.69 9.26
N VAL A 171 2.54 -18.65 10.08
CA VAL A 171 1.89 -18.95 11.38
C VAL A 171 2.30 -17.88 12.38
N ILE A 172 1.41 -16.91 12.62
CA ILE A 172 1.70 -15.79 13.52
C ILE A 172 1.82 -16.29 14.95
N GLY A 173 2.94 -15.95 15.60
CA GLY A 173 3.26 -16.42 16.95
C GLY A 173 3.66 -17.89 17.04
N GLY A 174 3.81 -18.59 15.90
CA GLY A 174 4.26 -19.97 15.78
C GLY A 174 5.47 -20.11 14.86
N GLU A 175 5.68 -21.31 14.34
CA GLU A 175 6.78 -21.62 13.43
C GLU A 175 6.24 -21.99 12.03
N GLY A 176 6.98 -21.58 10.99
CA GLY A 176 6.72 -21.94 9.60
C GLY A 176 5.51 -21.25 8.98
N VAL A 177 4.94 -21.93 8.00
CA VAL A 177 3.78 -21.45 7.23
C VAL A 177 2.60 -22.43 7.37
N HIS A 178 1.39 -21.91 7.23
CA HIS A 178 0.20 -22.74 7.26
C HIS A 178 0.23 -23.86 6.19
N PRO A 179 -0.35 -25.03 6.48
CA PRO A 179 -0.56 -26.07 5.47
C PRO A 179 -1.25 -25.49 4.22
N LEU A 180 -0.81 -25.91 3.05
CA LEU A 180 -1.28 -25.39 1.76
C LEU A 180 -2.80 -25.39 1.64
N ASN A 181 -3.45 -26.50 2.01
CA ASN A 181 -4.91 -26.66 1.94
C ASN A 181 -5.66 -25.71 2.89
N LEU A 182 -5.06 -25.35 4.04
CA LEU A 182 -5.66 -24.36 4.95
C LEU A 182 -5.53 -22.96 4.35
N GLN A 183 -4.33 -22.58 3.85
CA GLN A 183 -4.12 -21.26 3.27
C GLN A 183 -5.00 -21.04 2.03
N ALA A 184 -5.15 -22.05 1.16
CA ALA A 184 -6.05 -21.97 0.02
C ALA A 184 -7.51 -21.72 0.47
N LYS A 185 -8.01 -22.43 1.49
CA LYS A 185 -9.34 -22.19 2.06
C LYS A 185 -9.51 -20.79 2.65
N ARG A 186 -8.47 -20.24 3.29
CA ARG A 186 -8.46 -18.86 3.81
C ARG A 186 -8.59 -17.85 2.66
N ILE A 187 -7.86 -18.05 1.56
CA ILE A 187 -7.95 -17.21 0.36
C ILE A 187 -9.33 -17.32 -0.29
N GLU A 188 -9.87 -18.55 -0.44
CA GLU A 188 -11.22 -18.77 -0.95
C GLU A 188 -12.29 -18.06 -0.12
N ALA A 189 -12.19 -18.13 1.21
CA ALA A 189 -13.13 -17.47 2.11
C ALA A 189 -13.08 -15.94 1.93
N ILE A 190 -11.88 -15.37 1.85
CA ILE A 190 -11.69 -13.93 1.56
C ILE A 190 -12.31 -13.59 0.21
N ARG A 191 -11.97 -14.32 -0.87
CA ARG A 191 -12.49 -14.05 -2.23
C ARG A 191 -14.01 -14.07 -2.26
N ARG A 192 -14.62 -15.07 -1.63
CA ARG A 192 -16.08 -15.20 -1.52
C ARG A 192 -16.71 -14.00 -0.80
N ALA A 193 -16.04 -13.48 0.23
CA ALA A 193 -16.56 -12.38 1.03
C ALA A 193 -16.41 -11.01 0.39
N VAL A 194 -15.25 -10.71 -0.23
CA VAL A 194 -14.98 -9.39 -0.83
C VAL A 194 -15.38 -9.28 -2.30
N GLY A 195 -15.74 -10.39 -2.98
CA GLY A 195 -16.04 -10.40 -4.42
C GLY A 195 -14.81 -10.11 -5.29
N ASP A 196 -15.03 -9.75 -6.57
CA ASP A 196 -13.97 -9.64 -7.57
C ASP A 196 -13.26 -8.28 -7.62
N GLN A 197 -13.77 -7.28 -6.89
CA GLN A 197 -13.25 -5.90 -6.89
C GLN A 197 -12.26 -5.62 -5.74
N PHE A 198 -11.54 -6.66 -5.29
CA PHE A 198 -10.51 -6.53 -4.26
C PHE A 198 -9.27 -7.37 -4.62
N PHE A 199 -8.08 -6.78 -4.57
CA PHE A 199 -6.83 -7.42 -4.97
C PHE A 199 -6.20 -8.20 -3.81
N ILE A 200 -6.30 -9.53 -3.85
CA ILE A 200 -5.65 -10.42 -2.90
C ILE A 200 -4.24 -10.72 -3.43
N ASN A 201 -3.22 -10.12 -2.84
CA ASN A 201 -1.82 -10.44 -3.10
C ASN A 201 -1.38 -11.53 -2.12
N ALA A 202 -1.59 -12.80 -2.50
CA ALA A 202 -1.27 -13.93 -1.64
C ALA A 202 0.25 -14.04 -1.46
N ARG A 203 0.71 -13.95 -0.21
CA ARG A 203 2.11 -14.00 0.17
C ARG A 203 2.44 -15.37 0.76
N THR A 204 3.59 -15.92 0.35
CA THR A 204 4.17 -17.07 1.05
C THR A 204 5.49 -16.67 1.71
N ASP A 205 5.61 -17.00 2.98
CA ASP A 205 6.80 -16.72 3.79
C ASP A 205 7.83 -17.87 3.79
N LEU A 206 7.68 -18.83 2.88
CA LEU A 206 8.62 -19.94 2.73
C LEU A 206 10.09 -19.48 2.70
N TYR A 207 10.39 -18.47 1.86
CA TYR A 207 11.76 -17.96 1.72
C TYR A 207 12.24 -17.14 2.92
N LEU A 208 11.32 -16.60 3.73
CA LEU A 208 11.65 -15.93 4.99
C LEU A 208 11.96 -16.93 6.10
N GLN A 209 11.29 -18.09 6.09
CA GLN A 209 11.44 -19.13 7.11
C GLN A 209 12.56 -20.11 6.79
N ALA A 210 12.88 -20.32 5.50
CA ALA A 210 13.90 -21.26 5.08
C ALA A 210 15.32 -20.76 5.37
N GLN A 211 16.19 -21.68 5.79
CA GLN A 211 17.62 -21.42 5.96
C GLN A 211 18.38 -21.53 4.63
N THR A 212 17.89 -22.33 3.69
CA THR A 212 18.46 -22.55 2.36
C THR A 212 17.39 -22.37 1.31
N HIS A 213 17.75 -21.78 0.17
CA HIS A 213 16.84 -21.52 -0.96
C HIS A 213 17.18 -22.47 -2.12
N ASP A 214 16.87 -23.74 -1.96
CA ASP A 214 17.17 -24.80 -2.93
C ASP A 214 16.02 -25.04 -3.94
N SER A 215 16.19 -26.06 -4.78
CA SER A 215 15.17 -26.40 -5.79
C SER A 215 13.87 -26.94 -5.19
N ALA A 216 13.91 -27.58 -4.03
CA ALA A 216 12.71 -28.09 -3.37
C ALA A 216 11.84 -26.94 -2.86
N LEU A 217 12.48 -25.86 -2.36
CA LEU A 217 11.77 -24.67 -1.89
C LEU A 217 11.03 -23.95 -3.02
N VAL A 218 11.65 -23.85 -4.21
CA VAL A 218 10.98 -23.23 -5.37
C VAL A 218 9.83 -24.11 -5.89
N ASP A 219 9.98 -25.44 -5.83
CA ASP A 219 8.90 -26.36 -6.21
C ASP A 219 7.68 -26.20 -5.29
N GLU A 220 7.91 -26.09 -3.97
CA GLU A 220 6.85 -25.82 -3.00
C GLU A 220 6.20 -24.43 -3.20
N ALA A 221 7.01 -23.41 -3.49
CA ALA A 221 6.48 -22.07 -3.77
C ALA A 221 5.60 -22.05 -5.04
N ILE A 222 5.97 -22.79 -6.07
CA ILE A 222 5.18 -22.95 -7.30
C ILE A 222 3.87 -23.69 -7.01
N GLU A 223 3.89 -24.75 -6.22
CA GLU A 223 2.68 -25.47 -5.81
C GLU A 223 1.72 -24.55 -5.04
N ARG A 224 2.25 -23.75 -4.08
CA ARG A 224 1.46 -22.76 -3.35
C ARG A 224 0.90 -21.69 -4.27
N GLY A 225 1.71 -21.14 -5.16
CA GLY A 225 1.27 -20.10 -6.10
C GLY A 225 0.12 -20.56 -7.00
N LYS A 226 0.16 -21.81 -7.50
CA LYS A 226 -0.92 -22.42 -8.28
C LYS A 226 -2.19 -22.59 -7.44
N ALA A 227 -2.07 -23.14 -6.24
CA ALA A 227 -3.21 -23.32 -5.36
C ALA A 227 -3.83 -21.98 -4.89
N PHE A 228 -3.02 -20.95 -4.70
CA PHE A 228 -3.50 -19.60 -4.38
C PHE A 228 -4.22 -18.95 -5.56
N ALA A 229 -3.75 -19.21 -6.80
CA ALA A 229 -4.46 -18.77 -8.01
C ALA A 229 -5.83 -19.44 -8.12
N ASP A 230 -5.89 -20.77 -7.94
CA ASP A 230 -7.15 -21.53 -7.96
C ASP A 230 -8.11 -21.08 -6.87
N ALA A 231 -7.59 -20.64 -5.71
CA ALA A 231 -8.37 -20.09 -4.59
C ALA A 231 -8.84 -18.65 -4.81
N GLY A 232 -8.43 -17.99 -5.91
CA GLY A 232 -8.90 -16.67 -6.30
C GLY A 232 -7.98 -15.50 -5.91
N ALA A 233 -6.69 -15.74 -5.64
CA ALA A 233 -5.71 -14.67 -5.51
C ALA A 233 -5.53 -13.90 -6.84
N ASN A 234 -5.11 -12.63 -6.75
CA ASN A 234 -4.82 -11.77 -7.90
C ASN A 234 -3.32 -11.58 -8.14
N GLY A 235 -2.50 -11.85 -7.15
CA GLY A 235 -1.04 -11.75 -7.23
C GLY A 235 -0.38 -12.75 -6.29
N PHE A 236 0.89 -13.03 -6.55
CA PHE A 236 1.69 -13.93 -5.74
C PHE A 236 2.94 -13.22 -5.23
N PHE A 237 3.10 -13.16 -3.91
CA PHE A 237 4.20 -12.44 -3.27
C PHE A 237 5.16 -13.42 -2.57
N VAL A 238 6.44 -13.39 -2.97
CA VAL A 238 7.49 -14.23 -2.42
C VAL A 238 8.63 -13.35 -1.90
N PRO A 239 8.54 -12.87 -0.64
CA PRO A 239 9.61 -12.07 -0.07
C PRO A 239 10.90 -12.88 0.08
N ARG A 240 12.07 -12.21 -0.09
CA ARG A 240 13.42 -12.78 -0.07
C ARG A 240 13.80 -13.73 -1.22
N LEU A 241 12.93 -14.04 -2.14
CA LEU A 241 13.32 -14.66 -3.39
C LEU A 241 14.17 -13.66 -4.19
N ALA A 242 15.38 -14.08 -4.60
CA ALA A 242 16.33 -13.24 -5.34
C ALA A 242 17.06 -13.99 -6.47
N ASP A 243 17.09 -15.31 -6.45
CA ASP A 243 17.71 -16.12 -7.50
C ASP A 243 16.95 -15.99 -8.82
N ALA A 244 17.63 -15.50 -9.86
CA ALA A 244 17.01 -15.21 -11.17
C ALA A 244 16.36 -16.44 -11.82
N GLN A 245 16.96 -17.63 -11.70
CA GLN A 245 16.42 -18.84 -12.29
C GLN A 245 15.14 -19.30 -11.57
N GLN A 246 15.11 -19.15 -10.25
CA GLN A 246 13.90 -19.45 -9.47
C GLN A 246 12.79 -18.44 -9.75
N VAL A 247 13.13 -17.14 -9.91
CA VAL A 247 12.17 -16.09 -10.31
C VAL A 247 11.56 -16.44 -11.66
N GLU A 248 12.37 -16.74 -12.67
CA GLU A 248 11.89 -17.12 -14.02
C GLU A 248 11.00 -18.36 -13.99
N ARG A 249 11.34 -19.35 -13.16
CA ARG A 249 10.49 -20.55 -12.99
C ARG A 249 9.13 -20.20 -12.40
N ILE A 250 9.08 -19.42 -11.33
CA ILE A 250 7.81 -19.01 -10.70
C ILE A 250 6.97 -18.19 -11.69
N VAL A 251 7.57 -17.21 -12.36
CA VAL A 251 6.89 -16.39 -13.38
C VAL A 251 6.30 -17.22 -14.52
N LYS A 252 6.98 -18.28 -14.93
CA LYS A 252 6.53 -19.17 -15.99
C LYS A 252 5.42 -20.13 -15.56
N GLU A 253 5.49 -20.63 -14.32
CA GLU A 253 4.66 -21.73 -13.86
C GLU A 253 3.44 -21.32 -13.02
N VAL A 254 3.48 -20.14 -12.38
CA VAL A 254 2.39 -19.62 -11.58
C VAL A 254 1.56 -18.62 -12.39
N PRO A 255 0.26 -18.81 -12.57
CA PRO A 255 -0.59 -17.94 -13.40
C PRO A 255 -1.01 -16.65 -12.67
N LEU A 256 -0.10 -16.07 -11.91
CA LEU A 256 -0.32 -14.83 -11.14
C LEU A 256 0.84 -13.86 -11.37
N PRO A 257 0.60 -12.55 -11.40
CA PRO A 257 1.67 -11.55 -11.39
C PRO A 257 2.52 -11.71 -10.12
N LEU A 258 3.84 -11.87 -10.32
CA LEU A 258 4.79 -12.07 -9.24
C LEU A 258 5.16 -10.73 -8.61
N ASN A 259 5.06 -10.66 -7.28
CA ASN A 259 5.59 -9.59 -6.44
C ASN A 259 6.85 -10.07 -5.71
N LEU A 260 7.89 -9.25 -5.76
CA LEU A 260 9.11 -9.40 -4.96
C LEU A 260 9.29 -8.19 -4.03
N ILE A 261 10.22 -8.32 -3.08
CA ILE A 261 10.59 -7.23 -2.18
C ILE A 261 12.03 -6.79 -2.45
N ALA A 262 12.24 -5.50 -2.67
CA ALA A 262 13.57 -4.91 -2.74
C ALA A 262 14.19 -4.84 -1.33
N PHE A 263 15.43 -5.28 -1.20
CA PHE A 263 16.22 -5.23 0.03
C PHE A 263 17.68 -4.91 -0.30
N PRO A 264 18.52 -4.48 0.65
CA PRO A 264 19.94 -4.26 0.39
C PRO A 264 20.63 -5.52 -0.14
N GLY A 265 21.19 -5.42 -1.36
CA GLY A 265 21.81 -6.54 -2.06
C GLY A 265 20.87 -7.35 -2.96
N ALA A 266 19.59 -6.99 -3.07
CA ALA A 266 18.69 -7.57 -4.06
C ALA A 266 19.10 -7.19 -5.50
N PRO A 267 18.72 -8.00 -6.50
CA PRO A 267 18.87 -7.63 -7.91
C PRO A 267 18.23 -6.27 -8.22
N PRO A 268 18.78 -5.52 -9.18
CA PRO A 268 18.21 -4.25 -9.60
C PRO A 268 16.84 -4.44 -10.28
N LYS A 269 16.03 -3.38 -10.30
CA LYS A 269 14.69 -3.39 -10.91
C LYS A 269 14.66 -3.98 -12.32
N ASP A 270 15.61 -3.59 -13.15
CA ASP A 270 15.64 -3.99 -14.57
C ASP A 270 15.91 -5.50 -14.75
N GLU A 271 16.70 -6.10 -13.86
CA GLU A 271 16.92 -7.55 -13.85
C GLU A 271 15.63 -8.29 -13.49
N TRP A 272 14.91 -7.85 -12.47
CA TRP A 272 13.61 -8.43 -12.13
C TRP A 272 12.54 -8.18 -13.20
N ALA A 273 12.54 -7.01 -13.83
CA ALA A 273 11.66 -6.74 -14.97
C ALA A 273 11.93 -7.72 -16.12
N ASN A 274 13.20 -7.92 -16.47
CA ASN A 274 13.59 -8.88 -17.51
C ASN A 274 13.21 -10.33 -17.17
N ALA A 275 13.21 -10.69 -15.88
CA ALA A 275 12.72 -11.98 -15.41
C ALA A 275 11.18 -12.09 -15.34
N GLY A 276 10.44 -11.03 -15.67
CA GLY A 276 8.99 -11.03 -15.75
C GLY A 276 8.26 -10.68 -14.44
N VAL A 277 8.95 -10.10 -13.46
CA VAL A 277 8.30 -9.60 -12.22
C VAL A 277 7.32 -8.49 -12.56
N ALA A 278 6.17 -8.47 -11.89
CA ALA A 278 5.08 -7.52 -12.15
C ALA A 278 4.90 -6.47 -11.04
N ARG A 279 5.47 -6.71 -9.85
CA ARG A 279 5.40 -5.78 -8.72
C ARG A 279 6.67 -5.88 -7.88
N ILE A 280 7.18 -4.72 -7.46
CA ILE A 280 8.30 -4.63 -6.52
C ILE A 280 7.88 -3.78 -5.33
N SER A 281 7.84 -4.39 -4.15
CA SER A 281 7.60 -3.74 -2.86
C SER A 281 8.94 -3.42 -2.18
N HIS A 282 8.95 -2.49 -1.23
CA HIS A 282 10.16 -2.11 -0.48
C HIS A 282 10.09 -2.49 1.01
N GLY A 283 8.93 -2.95 1.50
CA GLY A 283 8.75 -3.43 2.86
C GLY A 283 9.20 -2.43 3.94
N PRO A 284 10.00 -2.86 4.94
CA PRO A 284 10.43 -2.00 6.04
C PRO A 284 11.57 -1.03 5.67
N HIS A 285 12.22 -1.21 4.52
CA HIS A 285 13.46 -0.51 4.20
C HIS A 285 13.31 1.01 4.10
N PRO A 286 12.23 1.59 3.50
CA PRO A 286 12.03 3.03 3.46
C PRO A 286 11.96 3.65 4.86
N HIS A 287 11.20 3.05 5.76
CA HIS A 287 11.07 3.51 7.14
C HIS A 287 12.40 3.46 7.88
N ARG A 288 13.07 2.31 7.85
CA ARG A 288 14.38 2.13 8.51
C ARG A 288 15.42 3.14 8.02
N ALA A 289 15.49 3.37 6.72
CA ALA A 289 16.43 4.36 6.15
C ALA A 289 16.10 5.79 6.59
N LEU A 290 14.79 6.14 6.63
CA LEU A 290 14.37 7.47 7.08
C LEU A 290 14.62 7.66 8.57
N MET A 291 14.34 6.67 9.43
CA MET A 291 14.59 6.75 10.87
C MET A 291 16.08 6.87 11.18
N ALA A 292 16.94 6.13 10.49
CA ALA A 292 18.40 6.27 10.64
C ALA A 292 18.87 7.69 10.25
N LYS A 293 18.33 8.25 9.17
CA LYS A 293 18.65 9.62 8.76
C LYS A 293 18.11 10.67 9.73
N PHE A 294 16.93 10.45 10.28
CA PHE A 294 16.33 11.33 11.29
C PHE A 294 17.15 11.33 12.59
N GLU A 295 17.64 10.18 13.04
CA GLU A 295 18.56 10.07 14.17
C GLU A 295 19.87 10.86 13.93
N GLU A 296 20.48 10.70 12.76
CA GLU A 296 21.69 11.45 12.38
C GLU A 296 21.46 12.97 12.47
N MET A 297 20.34 13.46 11.90
CA MET A 297 19.99 14.88 11.94
C MET A 297 19.74 15.37 13.38
N ALA A 298 19.06 14.57 14.20
CA ALA A 298 18.82 14.91 15.60
C ALA A 298 20.14 14.99 16.39
N ARG A 299 21.05 14.02 16.21
CA ARG A 299 22.38 14.06 16.85
C ARG A 299 23.16 15.32 16.46
N ALA A 300 23.11 15.71 15.19
CA ALA A 300 23.78 16.93 14.72
C ALA A 300 23.14 18.20 15.30
N ALA A 301 21.84 18.20 15.57
CA ALA A 301 21.14 19.36 16.11
C ALA A 301 21.34 19.57 17.62
N ILE A 302 21.65 18.52 18.38
CA ILE A 302 21.84 18.55 19.84
C ILE A 302 23.32 18.57 20.28
N ALA A 303 24.28 18.39 19.34
CA ALA A 303 25.72 18.49 19.60
C ALA A 303 26.17 19.96 19.69
#